data_adee27c3c97496461a2ea49a9b268498
#
_entry.id   adee27c3c97496461a2ea49a9b268498
#
_cell.length_a   1.000
_cell.length_b   1.000
_cell.length_c   1.000
_cell.angle_alpha   90.00
_cell.angle_beta   90.00
_cell.angle_gamma   90.00
#
_symmetry.space_group_name_H-M   'P 1'
#
loop_
_entity.id
_entity.type
_entity.pdbx_description
1 polymer ?
#
loop_
_entity_poly.entity_id
_entity_poly.type
_entity_poly.pdbx_seq_one_letter_code
_entity_poly.pdbx_strand_id
1 'polypeptide(L)'
;MKPISPLSFAALVFLGLPASRAVDFDKEVKPILENNCVRCHNPKGTDFEKGDTDFDLSTRETALQTKSAIVPGDASKSKVYTTTVLPDDAKKLMPPRNKVTDSLERLTTAETDILKTWINEGAMWPDSVTLVARKKEGAGKNAAAEAALVAEIHGRIAAAPVVTEQEMKPFTGIITGTDVTYEMLPIPGGKFKMGSPENEKGRKPDEGPQHTVEIAPFWMGKCEVTWNEFELFMYPVEEKKARATKQVPAALNAVTDAVTRPTQPYVEMSFGMGKDGFPAISMTQHAANKYCQWLSAKTGQFYRLPTEAEWEYACRAGTETAYYWGDDASQISDYAWWGKNSDFKYQKVGKKKPNPWGLYDMTGNVLEWCIDQYDANFYGKQETTVNPWNVATTPYPHVARGGSWDDDDVSKLRSSARRASNKTWKIQDPQLPKSIWYHTDAQFLGFRIVRPLKTPSPQEMTTYWNSGVEKDNPALNKAE
;
A
#
# COMPACT_ATOMS: atom_id res chain seq x y z
N MET A 1 75.71 -44.93 29.49
CA MET A 1 74.44 -44.38 29.95
C MET A 1 73.88 -43.48 28.86
N LYS A 2 72.91 -43.94 28.15
CA LYS A 2 72.19 -43.12 27.14
C LYS A 2 70.89 -42.61 27.75
N PRO A 3 70.47 -41.33 27.55
CA PRO A 3 69.24 -40.86 28.07
C PRO A 3 68.04 -41.25 27.17
N ILE A 4 66.97 -41.59 27.84
CA ILE A 4 65.65 -41.98 27.25
C ILE A 4 64.89 -40.74 26.90
N SER A 5 64.42 -40.66 25.62
CA SER A 5 63.53 -39.61 25.14
C SER A 5 62.10 -39.77 25.66
N PRO A 6 61.34 -38.70 25.99
CA PRO A 6 59.96 -38.82 26.38
C PRO A 6 59.05 -38.90 25.14
N LEU A 7 58.09 -39.86 25.18
CA LEU A 7 57.00 -40.00 24.19
C LEU A 7 56.02 -38.82 24.33
N SER A 8 55.83 -38.13 23.23
CA SER A 8 54.78 -37.14 23.08
C SER A 8 53.39 -37.84 22.88
N PHE A 9 52.52 -37.65 23.84
CA PHE A 9 51.09 -37.99 23.71
C PHE A 9 50.42 -36.88 22.88
N ALA A 10 50.02 -37.20 21.65
CA ALA A 10 49.14 -36.37 20.85
C ALA A 10 47.70 -36.54 21.36
N ALA A 11 47.16 -35.51 22.01
CA ALA A 11 45.75 -35.45 22.35
C ALA A 11 44.92 -35.17 21.07
N LEU A 12 44.14 -36.15 20.60
CA LEU A 12 43.12 -35.94 19.59
C LEU A 12 41.99 -35.10 20.22
N VAL A 13 41.93 -33.85 19.86
CA VAL A 13 40.74 -32.99 20.11
C VAL A 13 39.65 -33.39 19.13
N PHE A 14 38.66 -34.17 19.59
CA PHE A 14 37.40 -34.32 18.86
C PHE A 14 36.66 -32.99 18.92
N LEU A 15 36.73 -32.23 17.83
CA LEU A 15 35.80 -31.13 17.54
C LEU A 15 34.42 -31.76 17.31
N GLY A 16 33.61 -31.83 18.38
CA GLY A 16 32.20 -32.18 18.24
C GLY A 16 31.49 -31.17 17.34
N LEU A 17 31.05 -31.61 16.18
CA LEU A 17 30.08 -30.86 15.37
C LEU A 17 28.83 -30.60 16.26
N PRO A 18 28.24 -29.38 16.24
CA PRO A 18 27.02 -29.15 16.96
C PRO A 18 25.95 -30.11 16.43
N ALA A 19 25.35 -30.91 17.33
CA ALA A 19 24.23 -31.77 16.99
C ALA A 19 23.15 -30.89 16.38
N SER A 20 22.77 -31.13 15.12
CA SER A 20 21.63 -30.46 14.52
C SER A 20 20.40 -30.76 15.36
N ARG A 21 19.74 -29.72 15.85
CA ARG A 21 18.50 -29.87 16.62
C ARG A 21 17.47 -30.53 15.70
N ALA A 22 16.88 -31.65 16.13
CA ALA A 22 15.78 -32.28 15.42
C ALA A 22 14.61 -31.33 15.25
N VAL A 23 13.95 -31.38 14.07
CA VAL A 23 12.79 -30.53 13.77
C VAL A 23 11.60 -30.89 14.67
N ASP A 24 11.05 -29.89 15.35
CA ASP A 24 9.89 -30.04 16.24
C ASP A 24 8.60 -30.06 15.40
N PHE A 25 7.89 -31.20 15.40
CA PHE A 25 6.68 -31.36 14.61
C PHE A 25 5.60 -30.35 14.99
N ASP A 26 5.30 -30.18 16.26
CA ASP A 26 4.19 -29.33 16.72
C ASP A 26 4.45 -27.83 16.48
N LYS A 27 5.70 -27.40 16.61
CA LYS A 27 6.06 -25.99 16.51
C LYS A 27 6.44 -25.55 15.10
N GLU A 28 7.05 -26.46 14.33
CA GLU A 28 7.68 -26.10 13.06
C GLU A 28 6.94 -26.72 11.85
N VAL A 29 6.56 -28.01 11.89
CA VAL A 29 5.97 -28.72 10.76
C VAL A 29 4.45 -28.57 10.69
N LYS A 30 3.78 -28.82 11.83
CA LYS A 30 2.32 -28.76 11.92
C LYS A 30 1.74 -27.43 11.40
N PRO A 31 2.27 -26.24 11.75
CA PRO A 31 1.79 -24.98 11.18
C PRO A 31 1.92 -24.90 9.66
N ILE A 32 3.01 -25.43 9.08
CA ILE A 32 3.22 -25.43 7.63
C ILE A 32 2.15 -26.29 6.94
N LEU A 33 1.92 -27.51 7.43
CA LEU A 33 0.93 -28.42 6.86
C LEU A 33 -0.50 -27.92 7.01
N GLU A 34 -0.88 -27.41 8.20
CA GLU A 34 -2.23 -26.89 8.46
C GLU A 34 -2.55 -25.63 7.64
N ASN A 35 -1.57 -24.75 7.45
CA ASN A 35 -1.76 -23.50 6.72
C ASN A 35 -1.76 -23.68 5.18
N ASN A 36 -1.01 -24.66 4.66
CA ASN A 36 -0.72 -24.75 3.23
C ASN A 36 -1.25 -26.03 2.53
N CYS A 37 -1.45 -27.12 3.26
CA CYS A 37 -1.71 -28.43 2.64
C CYS A 37 -3.08 -29.02 3.01
N VAL A 38 -3.42 -29.04 4.31
CA VAL A 38 -4.60 -29.75 4.85
C VAL A 38 -5.92 -29.19 4.33
N ARG A 39 -5.97 -27.95 3.90
CA ARG A 39 -7.17 -27.36 3.29
C ARG A 39 -7.66 -28.12 2.07
N CYS A 40 -6.74 -28.58 1.22
CA CYS A 40 -7.04 -29.35 0.01
C CYS A 40 -6.90 -30.85 0.26
N HIS A 41 -5.97 -31.28 1.12
CA HIS A 41 -5.65 -32.66 1.41
C HIS A 41 -6.30 -33.17 2.73
N ASN A 42 -7.63 -32.96 2.84
CA ASN A 42 -8.47 -33.42 3.96
C ASN A 42 -9.86 -33.81 3.40
N PRO A 43 -10.36 -35.03 3.64
CA PRO A 43 -11.64 -35.52 3.14
C PRO A 43 -12.86 -34.68 3.56
N LYS A 44 -12.74 -33.93 4.64
CA LYS A 44 -13.77 -33.00 5.14
C LYS A 44 -13.61 -31.57 4.61
N GLY A 45 -12.60 -31.34 3.77
CA GLY A 45 -12.31 -30.03 3.19
C GLY A 45 -13.15 -29.76 1.93
N THR A 46 -13.59 -28.52 1.75
CA THR A 46 -14.44 -28.09 0.61
C THR A 46 -13.81 -28.33 -0.76
N ASP A 47 -12.49 -28.45 -0.85
CA ASP A 47 -11.77 -28.66 -2.10
C ASP A 47 -11.45 -30.15 -2.38
N PHE A 48 -11.55 -31.03 -1.35
CA PHE A 48 -11.37 -32.48 -1.50
C PHE A 48 -12.55 -33.15 -2.22
N GLU A 49 -13.76 -32.64 -2.01
CA GLU A 49 -14.99 -33.15 -2.65
C GLU A 49 -14.98 -33.01 -4.18
N LYS A 50 -14.07 -32.23 -4.75
CA LYS A 50 -13.94 -32.01 -6.20
C LYS A 50 -13.01 -33.00 -6.91
N GLY A 51 -12.44 -33.98 -6.21
CA GLY A 51 -11.66 -35.09 -6.80
C GLY A 51 -10.26 -34.73 -7.31
N ASP A 52 -9.74 -33.56 -6.96
CA ASP A 52 -8.42 -33.08 -7.45
C ASP A 52 -7.25 -33.44 -6.54
N THR A 53 -7.46 -34.18 -5.44
CA THR A 53 -6.41 -34.47 -4.45
C THR A 53 -6.11 -35.96 -4.33
N ASP A 54 -4.83 -36.31 -4.46
CA ASP A 54 -4.36 -37.69 -4.48
C ASP A 54 -4.20 -38.34 -3.10
N PHE A 55 -4.25 -37.60 -1.97
CA PHE A 55 -3.97 -38.11 -0.63
C PHE A 55 -4.50 -37.24 0.51
N ASP A 56 -4.73 -37.85 1.67
CA ASP A 56 -5.19 -37.19 2.90
C ASP A 56 -4.03 -36.93 3.86
N LEU A 57 -3.88 -35.70 4.29
CA LEU A 57 -2.89 -35.24 5.27
C LEU A 57 -3.51 -34.91 6.65
N SER A 58 -4.72 -35.37 6.94
CA SER A 58 -5.36 -35.04 8.21
C SER A 58 -4.76 -35.78 9.41
N THR A 59 -4.26 -37.01 9.21
CA THR A 59 -3.59 -37.80 10.25
C THR A 59 -2.30 -38.40 9.72
N ARG A 60 -1.42 -38.81 10.67
CA ARG A 60 -0.20 -39.55 10.29
C ARG A 60 -0.52 -40.83 9.51
N GLU A 61 -1.52 -41.59 9.97
CA GLU A 61 -1.92 -42.84 9.33
C GLU A 61 -2.32 -42.62 7.88
N THR A 62 -3.25 -41.70 7.61
CA THR A 62 -3.72 -41.41 6.23
C THR A 62 -2.63 -40.82 5.34
N ALA A 63 -1.75 -39.99 5.89
CA ALA A 63 -0.63 -39.40 5.16
C ALA A 63 0.41 -40.43 4.72
N LEU A 64 0.61 -41.50 5.50
CA LEU A 64 1.56 -42.59 5.20
C LEU A 64 0.94 -43.71 4.35
N GLN A 65 -0.39 -43.87 4.35
CA GLN A 65 -1.10 -44.89 3.54
C GLN A 65 -0.93 -44.66 2.02
N THR A 66 -0.87 -43.41 1.60
CA THR A 66 -0.70 -43.09 0.18
C THR A 66 0.78 -43.17 -0.21
N LYS A 67 1.11 -44.10 -1.10
CA LYS A 67 2.47 -44.24 -1.62
C LYS A 67 2.98 -42.88 -2.13
N SER A 68 4.12 -42.46 -1.62
CA SER A 68 4.82 -41.23 -2.01
C SER A 68 4.20 -39.90 -1.51
N ALA A 69 3.14 -39.88 -0.72
CA ALA A 69 2.72 -38.63 -0.07
C ALA A 69 3.81 -38.13 0.88
N ILE A 70 4.18 -38.95 1.84
CA ILE A 70 5.36 -38.79 2.71
C ILE A 70 6.14 -40.10 2.69
N VAL A 71 7.40 -40.07 2.39
CA VAL A 71 8.34 -41.20 2.47
C VAL A 71 9.33 -40.90 3.58
N PRO A 72 9.13 -41.42 4.78
CA PRO A 72 10.03 -41.17 5.92
C PRO A 72 11.49 -41.50 5.55
N GLY A 73 12.40 -40.60 5.84
CA GLY A 73 13.83 -40.71 5.51
C GLY A 73 14.22 -40.27 4.09
N ASP A 74 13.25 -39.95 3.23
CA ASP A 74 13.56 -39.54 1.85
C ASP A 74 12.64 -38.43 1.32
N ALA A 75 13.07 -37.19 1.50
CA ALA A 75 12.33 -36.03 0.99
C ALA A 75 12.25 -36.01 -0.54
N SER A 76 13.26 -36.55 -1.24
CA SER A 76 13.28 -36.55 -2.70
C SER A 76 12.21 -37.46 -3.33
N LYS A 77 11.65 -38.39 -2.56
CA LYS A 77 10.55 -39.28 -2.94
C LYS A 77 9.19 -38.86 -2.36
N SER A 78 9.17 -37.84 -1.50
CA SER A 78 7.98 -37.36 -0.82
C SER A 78 7.26 -36.27 -1.63
N LYS A 79 6.02 -36.50 -2.08
CA LYS A 79 5.24 -35.52 -2.84
C LYS A 79 5.02 -34.23 -2.07
N VAL A 80 4.79 -34.30 -0.73
CA VAL A 80 4.63 -33.13 0.14
C VAL A 80 5.82 -32.16 0.05
N TYR A 81 7.03 -32.66 -0.25
CA TYR A 81 8.20 -31.80 -0.49
C TYR A 81 8.42 -31.53 -1.98
N THR A 82 8.46 -32.58 -2.80
CA THR A 82 8.89 -32.44 -4.21
C THR A 82 7.97 -31.54 -5.02
N THR A 83 6.68 -31.51 -4.73
CA THR A 83 5.72 -30.63 -5.42
C THR A 83 5.81 -29.16 -4.97
N THR A 84 6.33 -28.87 -3.78
CA THR A 84 6.48 -27.50 -3.29
C THR A 84 7.70 -26.77 -3.85
N VAL A 85 8.67 -27.50 -4.39
CA VAL A 85 9.91 -26.95 -4.96
C VAL A 85 9.94 -26.97 -6.49
N LEU A 86 8.83 -27.29 -7.14
CA LEU A 86 8.71 -27.25 -8.60
C LEU A 86 8.78 -25.80 -9.15
N PRO A 87 9.14 -25.60 -10.43
CA PRO A 87 9.03 -24.31 -11.10
C PRO A 87 7.60 -23.74 -11.08
N ASP A 88 7.48 -22.41 -11.20
CA ASP A 88 6.21 -21.68 -11.07
C ASP A 88 5.16 -22.05 -12.13
N ASP A 89 5.57 -22.52 -13.28
CA ASP A 89 4.74 -22.97 -14.41
C ASP A 89 4.37 -24.46 -14.34
N ALA A 90 4.88 -25.19 -13.36
CA ALA A 90 4.64 -26.63 -13.26
C ALA A 90 3.20 -26.94 -12.83
N LYS A 91 2.49 -27.74 -13.62
CA LYS A 91 1.07 -28.13 -13.35
C LYS A 91 0.85 -28.82 -12.01
N LYS A 92 1.89 -29.43 -11.41
CA LYS A 92 1.82 -30.14 -10.12
C LYS A 92 2.44 -29.37 -8.97
N LEU A 93 2.72 -28.09 -9.16
CA LEU A 93 3.21 -27.22 -8.09
C LEU A 93 2.19 -27.13 -6.95
N MET A 94 2.68 -27.22 -5.69
CA MET A 94 1.87 -27.11 -4.48
C MET A 94 2.45 -26.06 -3.52
N PRO A 95 1.63 -25.23 -2.88
CA PRO A 95 0.19 -25.09 -3.15
C PRO A 95 -0.07 -24.69 -4.61
N PRO A 96 -1.20 -25.11 -5.20
CA PRO A 96 -1.49 -24.78 -6.58
C PRO A 96 -1.75 -23.27 -6.71
N ARG A 97 -1.56 -22.74 -7.92
CA ARG A 97 -1.97 -21.37 -8.23
C ARG A 97 -3.45 -21.19 -7.92
N ASN A 98 -3.80 -20.14 -7.23
CA ASN A 98 -5.19 -19.84 -6.91
C ASN A 98 -5.97 -19.57 -8.20
N LYS A 99 -6.97 -20.40 -8.49
CA LYS A 99 -7.77 -20.32 -9.72
C LYS A 99 -8.61 -19.05 -9.84
N VAL A 100 -8.84 -18.36 -8.72
CA VAL A 100 -9.65 -17.13 -8.67
C VAL A 100 -8.79 -15.88 -8.76
N THR A 101 -7.65 -15.86 -8.05
CA THR A 101 -6.77 -14.68 -7.97
C THR A 101 -5.56 -14.79 -8.88
N ASP A 102 -5.36 -15.93 -9.51
CA ASP A 102 -4.14 -16.33 -10.24
C ASP A 102 -2.85 -16.14 -9.42
N SER A 103 -2.99 -15.97 -8.11
CA SER A 103 -1.85 -15.80 -7.19
C SER A 103 -1.18 -17.13 -6.90
N LEU A 104 0.14 -17.12 -6.89
CA LEU A 104 0.97 -18.25 -6.50
C LEU A 104 1.47 -18.04 -5.07
N GLU A 105 0.88 -18.77 -4.13
CA GLU A 105 1.26 -18.70 -2.71
C GLU A 105 2.25 -19.82 -2.36
N ARG A 106 3.52 -19.60 -2.68
CA ARG A 106 4.58 -20.59 -2.39
C ARG A 106 4.90 -20.68 -0.90
N LEU A 107 5.38 -21.84 -0.50
CA LEU A 107 6.11 -21.96 0.76
C LEU A 107 7.40 -21.14 0.65
N THR A 108 7.79 -20.52 1.76
CA THR A 108 9.11 -19.86 1.86
C THR A 108 10.23 -20.90 1.80
N THR A 109 11.45 -20.48 1.46
CA THR A 109 12.63 -21.37 1.48
C THR A 109 12.80 -22.00 2.87
N ALA A 110 12.59 -21.24 3.95
CA ALA A 110 12.66 -21.76 5.32
C ALA A 110 11.62 -22.86 5.57
N GLU A 111 10.38 -22.71 5.12
CA GLU A 111 9.33 -23.73 5.27
C GLU A 111 9.63 -24.98 4.46
N THR A 112 10.15 -24.85 3.25
CA THR A 112 10.55 -25.99 2.43
C THR A 112 11.75 -26.73 3.04
N ASP A 113 12.71 -26.02 3.62
CA ASP A 113 13.86 -26.61 4.30
C ASP A 113 13.46 -27.35 5.59
N ILE A 114 12.50 -26.82 6.35
CA ILE A 114 11.92 -27.50 7.52
C ILE A 114 11.25 -28.80 7.08
N LEU A 115 10.39 -28.78 6.05
CA LEU A 115 9.74 -30.00 5.54
C LEU A 115 10.77 -31.04 5.07
N LYS A 116 11.78 -30.62 4.31
CA LYS A 116 12.86 -31.48 3.83
C LYS A 116 13.61 -32.15 4.98
N THR A 117 14.01 -31.36 5.96
CA THR A 117 14.76 -31.84 7.13
C THR A 117 13.92 -32.81 7.94
N TRP A 118 12.68 -32.45 8.27
CA TRP A 118 11.76 -33.30 9.00
C TRP A 118 11.51 -34.65 8.33
N ILE A 119 11.28 -34.65 6.99
CA ILE A 119 11.08 -35.90 6.26
C ILE A 119 12.34 -36.77 6.28
N ASN A 120 13.52 -36.19 6.09
CA ASN A 120 14.79 -36.88 6.10
C ASN A 120 15.16 -37.44 7.50
N GLU A 121 14.68 -36.80 8.58
CA GLU A 121 14.80 -37.27 9.97
C GLU A 121 13.77 -38.35 10.32
N GLY A 122 12.98 -38.84 9.35
CA GLY A 122 12.04 -39.94 9.53
C GLY A 122 10.57 -39.51 9.68
N ALA A 123 10.25 -38.25 9.38
CA ALA A 123 8.90 -37.69 9.40
C ALA A 123 8.15 -38.00 10.72
N MET A 124 8.79 -37.73 11.85
CA MET A 124 8.22 -37.98 13.17
C MET A 124 6.97 -37.12 13.36
N TRP A 125 5.83 -37.81 13.51
CA TRP A 125 4.52 -37.20 13.68
C TRP A 125 3.78 -37.95 14.78
N PRO A 126 3.41 -37.35 15.92
CA PRO A 126 2.71 -38.02 16.99
C PRO A 126 1.35 -38.54 16.55
N ASP A 127 1.06 -39.83 16.83
CA ASP A 127 -0.18 -40.50 16.39
C ASP A 127 -1.47 -39.83 16.95
N SER A 128 -1.36 -39.14 18.07
CA SER A 128 -2.48 -38.39 18.67
C SER A 128 -2.80 -37.05 17.98
N VAL A 129 -1.97 -36.60 17.04
CA VAL A 129 -2.14 -35.29 16.39
C VAL A 129 -2.91 -35.43 15.10
N THR A 130 -4.11 -34.86 15.08
CA THR A 130 -4.91 -34.64 13.87
C THR A 130 -4.68 -33.21 13.37
N LEU A 131 -4.33 -33.05 12.10
CA LEU A 131 -4.20 -31.73 11.48
C LEU A 131 -5.58 -31.19 11.08
N VAL A 132 -5.77 -29.91 11.36
CA VAL A 132 -6.99 -29.19 11.00
C VAL A 132 -6.63 -28.09 10.03
N ALA A 133 -7.36 -28.02 8.91
CA ALA A 133 -7.18 -26.91 7.97
C ALA A 133 -7.37 -25.59 8.72
N ARG A 134 -6.34 -24.80 8.79
CA ARG A 134 -6.43 -23.44 9.29
C ARG A 134 -6.77 -22.52 8.12
N LYS A 135 -7.75 -21.63 8.32
CA LYS A 135 -7.81 -20.42 7.52
C LYS A 135 -6.46 -19.75 7.66
N LYS A 136 -5.77 -19.44 6.54
CA LYS A 136 -4.54 -18.64 6.64
C LYS A 136 -4.84 -17.44 7.53
N GLU A 137 -4.27 -17.43 8.72
CA GLU A 137 -4.42 -16.34 9.69
C GLU A 137 -3.72 -15.05 9.24
N GLY A 138 -3.21 -15.02 7.99
CA GLY A 138 -2.52 -13.86 7.44
C GLY A 138 -3.38 -12.60 7.46
N ALA A 139 -4.64 -12.69 7.03
CA ALA A 139 -5.54 -11.52 7.02
C ALA A 139 -5.91 -11.06 8.45
N GLY A 140 -6.19 -11.99 9.37
CA GLY A 140 -6.57 -11.64 10.74
C GLY A 140 -5.40 -11.16 11.61
N LYS A 141 -4.23 -11.79 11.51
CA LYS A 141 -3.02 -11.33 12.22
C LYS A 141 -2.51 -10.02 11.66
N ASN A 142 -2.52 -9.84 10.35
CA ASN A 142 -2.16 -8.58 9.72
C ASN A 142 -3.15 -7.46 10.10
N ALA A 143 -4.45 -7.73 10.13
CA ALA A 143 -5.45 -6.75 10.55
C ALA A 143 -5.31 -6.38 12.04
N ALA A 144 -5.06 -7.34 12.93
CA ALA A 144 -4.83 -7.06 14.34
C ALA A 144 -3.51 -6.29 14.59
N ALA A 145 -2.44 -6.64 13.88
CA ALA A 145 -1.17 -5.94 13.93
C ALA A 145 -1.30 -4.50 13.38
N GLU A 146 -2.01 -4.33 12.27
CA GLU A 146 -2.31 -3.01 11.71
C GLU A 146 -3.16 -2.17 12.68
N ALA A 147 -4.20 -2.74 13.28
CA ALA A 147 -5.02 -2.04 14.28
C ALA A 147 -4.20 -1.61 15.51
N ALA A 148 -3.29 -2.46 15.99
CA ALA A 148 -2.38 -2.13 17.09
C ALA A 148 -1.41 -1.00 16.70
N LEU A 149 -0.84 -1.06 15.50
CA LEU A 149 0.03 0.00 14.96
C LEU A 149 -0.72 1.33 14.83
N VAL A 150 -1.95 1.31 14.28
CA VAL A 150 -2.80 2.50 14.16
C VAL A 150 -3.13 3.08 15.54
N ALA A 151 -3.44 2.24 16.53
CA ALA A 151 -3.71 2.68 17.90
C ALA A 151 -2.48 3.35 18.54
N GLU A 152 -1.28 2.81 18.30
CA GLU A 152 -0.03 3.42 18.77
C GLU A 152 0.23 4.78 18.10
N ILE A 153 0.08 4.87 16.77
CA ILE A 153 0.20 6.14 16.02
C ILE A 153 -0.83 7.15 16.55
N HIS A 154 -2.10 6.74 16.74
CA HIS A 154 -3.14 7.60 17.28
C HIS A 154 -2.79 8.13 18.69
N GLY A 155 -2.29 7.27 19.58
CA GLY A 155 -1.88 7.68 20.92
C GLY A 155 -0.82 8.79 20.91
N ARG A 156 0.10 8.75 19.95
CA ARG A 156 1.12 9.80 19.76
C ARG A 156 0.52 11.10 19.21
N ILE A 157 -0.41 11.00 18.26
CA ILE A 157 -1.09 12.16 17.69
C ILE A 157 -1.99 12.83 18.74
N ALA A 158 -2.72 12.05 19.54
CA ALA A 158 -3.60 12.55 20.59
C ALA A 158 -2.87 13.25 21.74
N ALA A 159 -1.56 13.00 21.89
CA ALA A 159 -0.72 13.70 22.87
C ALA A 159 -0.33 15.13 22.43
N ALA A 160 -0.56 15.49 21.16
CA ALA A 160 -0.30 16.86 20.67
C ALA A 160 -1.35 17.85 21.20
N PRO A 161 -0.98 19.14 21.40
CA PRO A 161 -1.94 20.18 21.77
C PRO A 161 -3.10 20.28 20.77
N VAL A 162 -4.31 20.45 21.28
CA VAL A 162 -5.49 20.73 20.47
C VAL A 162 -5.39 22.16 19.93
N VAL A 163 -5.62 22.32 18.64
CA VAL A 163 -5.61 23.60 17.93
C VAL A 163 -7.06 23.94 17.54
N THR A 164 -7.47 25.19 17.71
CA THR A 164 -8.76 25.72 17.23
C THR A 164 -8.63 26.23 15.79
N GLU A 165 -9.75 26.41 15.09
CA GLU A 165 -9.73 26.95 13.73
C GLU A 165 -9.09 28.34 13.65
N GLN A 166 -9.34 29.21 14.66
CA GLN A 166 -8.76 30.54 14.72
C GLN A 166 -7.25 30.56 14.91
N GLU A 167 -6.68 29.46 15.40
CA GLU A 167 -5.24 29.28 15.62
C GLU A 167 -4.54 28.64 14.42
N MET A 168 -5.29 28.21 13.40
CA MET A 168 -4.71 27.61 12.20
C MET A 168 -3.83 28.63 11.47
N LYS A 169 -2.58 28.23 11.21
CA LYS A 169 -1.59 29.03 10.49
C LYS A 169 -0.87 28.14 9.47
N PRO A 170 -0.31 28.72 8.41
CA PRO A 170 0.64 28.01 7.56
C PRO A 170 1.81 27.47 8.42
N PHE A 171 2.27 26.29 8.10
CA PHE A 171 3.47 25.76 8.76
C PHE A 171 4.34 24.95 7.79
N THR A 172 5.63 24.93 8.10
CA THR A 172 6.59 24.02 7.45
C THR A 172 6.82 22.83 8.36
N GLY A 173 6.43 21.65 7.90
CA GLY A 173 6.74 20.39 8.55
C GLY A 173 8.13 19.90 8.15
N ILE A 174 8.76 19.12 9.02
CA ILE A 174 10.03 18.41 8.74
C ILE A 174 9.74 16.91 8.90
N ILE A 175 10.14 16.11 7.93
CA ILE A 175 10.08 14.65 8.07
C ILE A 175 11.11 14.25 9.12
N THR A 176 10.63 13.84 10.29
CA THR A 176 11.47 13.58 11.47
C THR A 176 12.64 12.65 11.17
N GLY A 177 13.84 13.07 11.52
CA GLY A 177 15.08 12.34 11.24
C GLY A 177 15.71 12.65 9.89
N THR A 178 15.19 13.64 9.17
CA THR A 178 15.74 14.10 7.89
C THR A 178 15.79 15.63 7.83
N ASP A 179 16.29 16.18 6.74
CA ASP A 179 16.27 17.63 6.44
C ASP A 179 15.17 17.97 5.40
N VAL A 180 14.34 17.00 5.02
CA VAL A 180 13.27 17.20 4.03
C VAL A 180 12.08 17.86 4.70
N THR A 181 11.60 18.93 4.08
CA THR A 181 10.50 19.75 4.56
C THR A 181 9.34 19.73 3.58
N TYR A 182 8.14 20.01 4.09
CA TYR A 182 6.91 20.21 3.33
C TYR A 182 6.10 21.37 3.93
N GLU A 183 5.33 22.05 3.10
CA GLU A 183 4.54 23.22 3.53
C GLU A 183 3.04 22.88 3.53
N MET A 184 2.36 23.30 4.60
CA MET A 184 0.91 23.12 4.79
C MET A 184 0.22 24.46 4.95
N LEU A 185 -0.85 24.68 4.20
CA LEU A 185 -1.67 25.89 4.28
C LEU A 185 -3.01 25.59 4.97
N PRO A 186 -3.50 26.48 5.85
CA PRO A 186 -4.81 26.33 6.47
C PRO A 186 -5.91 26.60 5.46
N ILE A 187 -6.89 25.71 5.40
CA ILE A 187 -8.10 25.82 4.60
C ILE A 187 -9.25 26.04 5.58
N PRO A 188 -9.94 27.18 5.52
CA PRO A 188 -11.04 27.47 6.44
C PRO A 188 -12.20 26.51 6.21
N GLY A 189 -12.97 26.24 7.25
CA GLY A 189 -14.26 25.55 7.10
C GLY A 189 -15.25 26.42 6.33
N GLY A 190 -16.20 25.77 5.63
CA GLY A 190 -17.20 26.52 4.89
C GLY A 190 -18.07 25.68 3.96
N LYS A 191 -18.95 26.37 3.25
CA LYS A 191 -19.86 25.78 2.27
C LYS A 191 -19.49 26.21 0.85
N PHE A 192 -19.63 25.29 -0.09
CA PHE A 192 -19.44 25.58 -1.51
C PHE A 192 -20.38 24.75 -2.38
N LYS A 193 -20.50 25.12 -3.66
CA LYS A 193 -21.20 24.33 -4.65
C LYS A 193 -20.24 23.38 -5.31
N MET A 194 -20.37 22.08 -5.01
CA MET A 194 -19.59 21.01 -5.62
C MET A 194 -20.18 20.61 -6.96
N GLY A 195 -19.31 20.32 -7.93
CA GLY A 195 -19.69 19.99 -9.29
C GLY A 195 -19.82 21.22 -10.20
N SER A 196 -20.32 21.03 -11.42
CA SER A 196 -20.44 22.09 -12.43
C SER A 196 -21.89 22.37 -12.80
N PRO A 197 -22.24 23.63 -13.11
CA PRO A 197 -23.56 23.95 -13.65
C PRO A 197 -23.73 23.38 -15.05
N GLU A 198 -24.96 23.12 -15.46
CA GLU A 198 -25.28 22.45 -16.74
C GLU A 198 -24.74 23.16 -17.98
N ASN A 199 -24.60 24.47 -17.92
CA ASN A 199 -24.11 25.31 -19.00
C ASN A 199 -22.59 25.50 -19.00
N GLU A 200 -21.82 24.87 -18.06
CA GLU A 200 -20.38 25.02 -18.04
C GLU A 200 -19.73 24.33 -19.25
N LYS A 201 -18.90 25.08 -19.97
CA LYS A 201 -18.25 24.58 -21.17
C LYS A 201 -17.30 23.41 -20.86
N GLY A 202 -17.50 22.29 -21.54
CA GLY A 202 -16.67 21.09 -21.35
C GLY A 202 -17.09 20.22 -20.16
N ARG A 203 -18.23 20.53 -19.54
CA ARG A 203 -18.83 19.73 -18.47
C ARG A 203 -19.10 18.29 -18.91
N LYS A 204 -18.92 17.34 -17.99
CA LYS A 204 -19.34 15.94 -18.15
C LYS A 204 -20.51 15.60 -17.21
N PRO A 205 -21.32 14.58 -17.54
CA PRO A 205 -22.48 14.19 -16.73
C PRO A 205 -22.13 13.82 -15.28
N ASP A 206 -20.95 13.24 -15.05
CA ASP A 206 -20.45 12.81 -13.74
C ASP A 206 -20.05 13.95 -12.79
N GLU A 207 -20.05 15.19 -13.28
CA GLU A 207 -19.83 16.41 -12.49
C GLU A 207 -21.13 16.97 -11.89
N GLY A 208 -22.24 16.27 -11.97
CA GLY A 208 -23.54 16.71 -11.49
C GLY A 208 -24.37 15.62 -10.83
N PRO A 209 -25.49 16.03 -10.21
CA PRO A 209 -25.98 17.41 -10.09
C PRO A 209 -25.11 18.29 -9.21
N GLN A 210 -25.00 19.60 -9.52
CA GLN A 210 -24.35 20.56 -8.65
C GLN A 210 -25.12 20.67 -7.33
N HIS A 211 -24.42 20.61 -6.20
CA HIS A 211 -25.05 20.59 -4.87
C HIS A 211 -24.17 21.30 -3.85
N THR A 212 -24.77 21.71 -2.73
CA THR A 212 -24.04 22.39 -1.66
C THR A 212 -23.41 21.38 -0.71
N VAL A 213 -22.12 21.56 -0.47
CA VAL A 213 -21.30 20.74 0.46
C VAL A 213 -20.71 21.64 1.53
N GLU A 214 -20.66 21.15 2.76
CA GLU A 214 -20.01 21.80 3.90
C GLU A 214 -18.73 21.02 4.25
N ILE A 215 -17.61 21.74 4.32
CA ILE A 215 -16.28 21.19 4.61
C ILE A 215 -15.81 21.73 5.95
N ALA A 216 -15.37 20.86 6.84
CA ALA A 216 -14.69 21.23 8.08
C ALA A 216 -13.28 21.78 7.78
N PRO A 217 -12.71 22.63 8.66
CA PRO A 217 -11.38 23.18 8.46
C PRO A 217 -10.28 22.11 8.49
N PHE A 218 -9.25 22.28 7.65
CA PHE A 218 -8.12 21.38 7.53
C PHE A 218 -6.88 22.11 7.01
N TRP A 219 -5.71 21.50 7.09
CA TRP A 219 -4.53 21.95 6.35
C TRP A 219 -4.34 21.09 5.10
N MET A 220 -3.92 21.73 4.01
CA MET A 220 -3.58 21.06 2.75
C MET A 220 -2.13 21.34 2.38
N GLY A 221 -1.47 20.36 1.79
CA GLY A 221 -0.15 20.54 1.18
C GLY A 221 -0.17 21.67 0.16
N LYS A 222 0.75 22.64 0.31
CA LYS A 222 0.85 23.81 -0.57
C LYS A 222 1.08 23.40 -2.02
N CYS A 223 1.82 22.32 -2.25
CA CYS A 223 2.07 21.67 -3.53
C CYS A 223 1.78 20.16 -3.43
N GLU A 224 1.93 19.45 -4.54
CA GLU A 224 1.96 18.00 -4.57
C GLU A 224 3.14 17.47 -3.74
N VAL A 225 3.05 16.25 -3.23
CA VAL A 225 4.17 15.55 -2.58
C VAL A 225 5.29 15.33 -3.59
N THR A 226 6.49 15.76 -3.23
CA THR A 226 7.67 15.68 -4.10
C THR A 226 8.40 14.35 -4.00
N TRP A 227 9.29 14.06 -4.97
CA TRP A 227 10.21 12.93 -4.90
C TRP A 227 11.14 13.01 -3.67
N ASN A 228 11.56 14.23 -3.28
CA ASN A 228 12.37 14.42 -2.08
C ASN A 228 11.68 13.85 -0.82
N GLU A 229 10.36 13.95 -0.74
CA GLU A 229 9.55 13.43 0.36
C GLU A 229 9.23 11.95 0.19
N PHE A 230 8.75 11.55 -1.01
CA PHE A 230 8.24 10.20 -1.26
C PHE A 230 9.34 9.13 -1.30
N GLU A 231 10.54 9.46 -1.79
CA GLU A 231 11.68 8.53 -1.82
C GLU A 231 12.13 8.09 -0.42
N LEU A 232 11.99 8.94 0.61
CA LEU A 232 12.26 8.55 1.98
C LEU A 232 11.32 7.43 2.48
N PHE A 233 10.09 7.41 1.98
CA PHE A 233 9.15 6.32 2.24
C PHE A 233 9.42 5.11 1.33
N MET A 234 9.65 5.35 0.06
CA MET A 234 9.84 4.31 -0.97
C MET A 234 11.14 3.51 -0.77
N TYR A 235 12.21 4.16 -0.28
CA TYR A 235 13.52 3.55 -0.05
C TYR A 235 13.92 3.55 1.43
N PRO A 236 13.53 2.53 2.21
CA PRO A 236 13.84 2.47 3.64
C PRO A 236 15.34 2.59 3.97
N VAL A 237 16.21 2.16 3.07
CA VAL A 237 17.68 2.26 3.25
C VAL A 237 18.13 3.72 3.23
N GLU A 238 17.60 4.53 2.31
CA GLU A 238 17.95 5.96 2.21
C GLU A 238 17.39 6.74 3.41
N GLU A 239 16.17 6.44 3.84
CA GLU A 239 15.61 7.03 5.06
C GLU A 239 16.43 6.65 6.30
N LYS A 240 16.88 5.38 6.42
CA LYS A 240 17.74 4.93 7.52
C LYS A 240 19.10 5.62 7.51
N LYS A 241 19.70 5.86 6.35
CA LYS A 241 20.94 6.65 6.23
C LYS A 241 20.73 8.10 6.67
N ALA A 242 19.64 8.74 6.23
CA ALA A 242 19.34 10.12 6.61
C ALA A 242 19.16 10.24 8.13
N ARG A 243 18.38 9.34 8.77
CA ARG A 243 18.16 9.38 10.23
C ARG A 243 19.37 8.94 11.07
N ALA A 244 20.33 8.21 10.51
CA ALA A 244 21.54 7.79 11.24
C ALA A 244 22.40 8.99 11.68
N THR A 245 22.30 10.12 10.99
CA THR A 245 22.97 11.38 11.33
C THR A 245 22.16 12.27 12.31
N LYS A 246 20.96 11.84 12.69
CA LYS A 246 20.02 12.59 13.55
C LYS A 246 19.71 11.80 14.81
N GLN A 247 19.49 12.49 15.92
CA GLN A 247 19.07 11.85 17.18
C GLN A 247 17.55 11.59 17.14
N VAL A 248 17.15 10.42 16.64
CA VAL A 248 15.75 9.99 16.60
C VAL A 248 15.51 8.91 17.66
N PRO A 249 14.49 9.06 18.54
CA PRO A 249 14.18 8.07 19.55
C PRO A 249 13.92 6.69 18.94
N ALA A 250 14.47 5.62 19.55
CA ALA A 250 14.32 4.24 19.07
C ALA A 250 12.85 3.81 18.96
N ALA A 251 12.00 4.23 19.94
CA ALA A 251 10.56 3.97 19.91
C ALA A 251 9.86 4.59 18.70
N LEU A 252 10.29 5.78 18.24
CA LEU A 252 9.77 6.40 17.01
C LEU A 252 10.16 5.56 15.78
N ASN A 253 11.40 5.11 15.73
CA ASN A 253 11.88 4.27 14.64
C ASN A 253 11.10 2.95 14.55
N ALA A 254 10.81 2.29 15.68
CA ALA A 254 10.05 1.04 15.71
C ALA A 254 8.64 1.21 15.09
N VAL A 255 7.91 2.26 15.45
CA VAL A 255 6.57 2.54 14.91
C VAL A 255 6.63 2.85 13.42
N THR A 256 7.58 3.69 12.99
CA THR A 256 7.69 4.05 11.58
C THR A 256 8.17 2.90 10.71
N ASP A 257 9.03 2.02 11.23
CA ASP A 257 9.51 0.84 10.52
C ASP A 257 8.45 -0.27 10.43
N ALA A 258 7.42 -0.24 11.30
CA ALA A 258 6.29 -1.16 11.25
C ALA A 258 5.26 -0.81 10.16
N VAL A 259 5.25 0.42 9.65
CA VAL A 259 4.37 0.80 8.52
C VAL A 259 4.84 0.07 7.26
N THR A 260 3.90 -0.60 6.58
CA THR A 260 4.18 -1.29 5.32
C THR A 260 4.63 -0.29 4.25
N ARG A 261 5.72 -0.59 3.57
CA ARG A 261 6.35 0.26 2.55
C ARG A 261 6.41 -0.44 1.20
N PRO A 262 6.55 0.32 0.10
CA PRO A 262 6.72 -0.24 -1.23
C PRO A 262 7.90 -1.21 -1.33
N THR A 263 7.72 -2.26 -2.12
CA THR A 263 8.85 -3.04 -2.63
C THR A 263 9.65 -2.19 -3.62
N GLN A 264 10.95 -2.48 -3.76
CA GLN A 264 11.77 -1.75 -4.72
C GLN A 264 11.21 -1.91 -6.15
N PRO A 265 10.99 -0.81 -6.89
CA PRO A 265 10.48 -0.90 -8.26
C PRO A 265 11.54 -1.48 -9.22
N TYR A 266 11.08 -2.10 -10.30
CA TYR A 266 11.96 -2.66 -11.34
C TYR A 266 12.57 -1.59 -12.24
N VAL A 267 11.93 -0.43 -12.33
CA VAL A 267 12.36 0.71 -13.13
C VAL A 267 12.47 1.94 -12.26
N GLU A 268 13.23 2.90 -12.71
CA GLU A 268 13.30 4.21 -12.06
C GLU A 268 11.98 4.96 -12.34
N MET A 269 11.23 5.27 -11.26
CA MET A 269 9.82 5.68 -11.34
C MET A 269 9.62 7.14 -11.72
N SER A 270 10.69 7.96 -11.86
CA SER A 270 10.57 9.30 -12.46
C SER A 270 10.65 9.25 -14.00
N PHE A 271 11.00 8.09 -14.57
CA PHE A 271 11.20 7.89 -16.01
C PHE A 271 12.14 8.93 -16.65
N GLY A 272 13.11 9.41 -15.86
CA GLY A 272 14.07 10.42 -16.29
C GLY A 272 13.55 11.86 -16.39
N MET A 273 12.30 12.12 -15.96
CA MET A 273 11.71 13.46 -16.04
C MET A 273 12.17 14.43 -14.94
N GLY A 274 12.92 13.92 -13.92
CA GLY A 274 13.50 14.73 -12.85
C GLY A 274 12.91 14.42 -11.48
N LYS A 275 13.67 14.71 -10.40
CA LYS A 275 13.29 14.40 -9.02
C LYS A 275 13.35 15.58 -8.07
N ASP A 276 14.46 16.30 -8.00
CA ASP A 276 14.68 17.37 -7.02
C ASP A 276 13.67 18.51 -7.17
N GLY A 277 12.70 18.60 -6.26
CA GLY A 277 11.61 19.58 -6.29
C GLY A 277 10.53 19.28 -7.32
N PHE A 278 10.50 18.07 -7.90
CA PHE A 278 9.43 17.61 -8.79
C PHE A 278 8.43 16.74 -8.04
N PRO A 279 7.14 16.70 -8.48
CA PRO A 279 6.15 15.84 -7.85
C PRO A 279 6.49 14.36 -8.00
N ALA A 280 6.21 13.56 -6.98
CA ALA A 280 6.26 12.12 -7.07
C ALA A 280 5.09 11.61 -7.91
N ILE A 281 5.35 10.61 -8.77
CA ILE A 281 4.37 10.08 -9.72
C ILE A 281 4.29 8.56 -9.69
N SER A 282 3.32 8.02 -10.42
CA SER A 282 3.21 6.58 -10.73
C SER A 282 2.98 5.66 -9.52
N MET A 283 2.51 6.18 -8.39
CA MET A 283 2.10 5.39 -7.24
C MET A 283 0.62 5.04 -7.31
N THR A 284 0.26 3.90 -6.72
CA THR A 284 -1.16 3.57 -6.47
C THR A 284 -1.74 4.45 -5.36
N GLN A 285 -3.07 4.53 -5.27
CA GLN A 285 -3.73 5.19 -4.14
C GLN A 285 -3.34 4.51 -2.81
N HIS A 286 -3.18 3.19 -2.80
CA HIS A 286 -2.68 2.45 -1.64
C HIS A 286 -1.29 2.95 -1.20
N ALA A 287 -0.36 3.12 -2.12
CA ALA A 287 0.98 3.63 -1.79
C ALA A 287 0.93 5.05 -1.23
N ALA A 288 0.08 5.92 -1.78
CA ALA A 288 -0.14 7.27 -1.27
C ALA A 288 -0.76 7.26 0.15
N ASN A 289 -1.75 6.38 0.41
CA ASN A 289 -2.33 6.20 1.74
C ASN A 289 -1.30 5.69 2.76
N LYS A 290 -0.43 4.74 2.39
CA LYS A 290 0.64 4.23 3.26
C LYS A 290 1.74 5.27 3.49
N TYR A 291 2.03 6.12 2.51
CA TYR A 291 2.87 7.29 2.74
C TYR A 291 2.27 8.22 3.80
N CYS A 292 0.98 8.50 3.75
CA CYS A 292 0.29 9.31 4.76
C CYS A 292 0.35 8.68 6.15
N GLN A 293 0.16 7.36 6.26
CA GLN A 293 0.32 6.61 7.51
C GLN A 293 1.75 6.72 8.05
N TRP A 294 2.75 6.51 7.20
CA TRP A 294 4.16 6.62 7.55
C TRP A 294 4.53 8.04 8.00
N LEU A 295 4.10 9.06 7.25
CA LEU A 295 4.34 10.47 7.62
C LEU A 295 3.67 10.80 8.95
N SER A 296 2.48 10.27 9.21
CA SER A 296 1.78 10.44 10.50
C SER A 296 2.57 9.80 11.64
N ALA A 297 3.09 8.60 11.45
CA ALA A 297 3.95 7.93 12.42
C ALA A 297 5.25 8.72 12.68
N LYS A 298 5.85 9.30 11.62
CA LYS A 298 7.08 10.09 11.69
C LYS A 298 6.92 11.38 12.48
N THR A 299 5.81 12.07 12.29
CA THR A 299 5.63 13.46 12.74
C THR A 299 4.77 13.59 13.99
N GLY A 300 4.00 12.54 14.34
CA GLY A 300 2.99 12.63 15.41
C GLY A 300 1.81 13.52 15.04
N GLN A 301 1.54 13.69 13.74
CA GLN A 301 0.41 14.45 13.19
C GLN A 301 -0.36 13.57 12.23
N PHE A 302 -1.69 13.67 12.19
CA PHE A 302 -2.49 12.85 11.28
C PHE A 302 -2.49 13.41 9.86
N TYR A 303 -2.10 12.60 8.88
CA TYR A 303 -2.18 12.93 7.45
C TYR A 303 -2.95 11.85 6.69
N ARG A 304 -3.64 12.26 5.63
CA ARG A 304 -4.35 11.41 4.68
C ARG A 304 -4.44 12.07 3.30
N LEU A 305 -4.93 11.36 2.31
CA LEU A 305 -5.37 11.96 1.06
C LEU A 305 -6.59 12.86 1.29
N PRO A 306 -6.80 13.91 0.49
CA PRO A 306 -8.04 14.67 0.53
C PRO A 306 -9.23 13.80 0.09
N THR A 307 -10.43 14.08 0.60
CA THR A 307 -11.65 13.64 -0.06
C THR A 307 -11.82 14.42 -1.36
N GLU A 308 -12.61 13.87 -2.29
CA GLU A 308 -12.91 14.57 -3.54
C GLU A 308 -13.53 15.95 -3.29
N ALA A 309 -14.40 16.05 -2.28
CA ALA A 309 -15.03 17.31 -1.89
C ALA A 309 -14.03 18.31 -1.28
N GLU A 310 -13.12 17.86 -0.42
CA GLU A 310 -12.06 18.73 0.13
C GLU A 310 -11.12 19.23 -0.98
N TRP A 311 -10.78 18.36 -1.93
CA TRP A 311 -9.92 18.72 -3.06
C TRP A 311 -10.58 19.82 -3.92
N GLU A 312 -11.85 19.64 -4.32
CA GLU A 312 -12.56 20.64 -5.16
C GLU A 312 -12.78 21.94 -4.40
N TYR A 313 -13.14 21.87 -3.11
CA TYR A 313 -13.29 23.06 -2.25
C TYR A 313 -11.99 23.87 -2.19
N ALA A 314 -10.87 23.19 -1.95
CA ALA A 314 -9.57 23.82 -1.89
C ALA A 314 -9.10 24.36 -3.26
N CYS A 315 -9.37 23.63 -4.34
CA CYS A 315 -9.07 24.08 -5.69
C CYS A 315 -9.80 25.37 -6.04
N ARG A 316 -11.11 25.42 -5.78
CA ARG A 316 -11.94 26.61 -6.03
C ARG A 316 -11.54 27.81 -5.17
N ALA A 317 -11.12 27.60 -3.97
CA ALA A 317 -10.70 28.66 -3.04
C ALA A 317 -11.70 29.84 -2.98
N GLY A 318 -13.00 29.54 -2.92
CA GLY A 318 -14.09 30.50 -2.87
C GLY A 318 -14.65 30.94 -4.21
N THR A 319 -14.12 30.46 -5.35
CA THR A 319 -14.69 30.77 -6.67
C THR A 319 -15.76 29.77 -7.10
N GLU A 320 -16.70 30.22 -7.96
CA GLU A 320 -17.72 29.37 -8.59
C GLU A 320 -17.49 29.16 -10.08
N THR A 321 -16.40 29.71 -10.63
CA THR A 321 -16.02 29.67 -12.05
C THR A 321 -15.43 28.30 -12.47
N ALA A 322 -15.32 28.05 -13.76
CA ALA A 322 -14.77 26.81 -14.31
C ALA A 322 -13.32 26.53 -13.82
N TYR A 323 -12.53 27.57 -13.68
CA TYR A 323 -11.19 27.56 -13.10
C TYR A 323 -11.12 28.52 -11.92
N TYR A 324 -10.18 28.36 -11.01
CA TYR A 324 -10.04 29.26 -9.85
C TYR A 324 -9.57 30.67 -10.21
N TRP A 325 -9.18 30.95 -11.45
CA TRP A 325 -8.87 32.28 -11.96
C TRP A 325 -9.99 32.89 -12.81
N GLY A 326 -11.12 32.20 -13.02
CA GLY A 326 -12.25 32.64 -13.84
C GLY A 326 -12.69 31.61 -14.88
N ASP A 327 -13.45 32.07 -15.90
CA ASP A 327 -13.95 31.22 -16.97
C ASP A 327 -13.09 31.27 -18.24
N ASP A 328 -12.13 32.20 -18.31
CA ASP A 328 -11.26 32.38 -19.47
C ASP A 328 -10.11 31.35 -19.49
N ALA A 329 -10.30 30.28 -20.25
CA ALA A 329 -9.29 29.24 -20.44
C ALA A 329 -8.00 29.71 -21.14
N SER A 330 -7.99 30.89 -21.80
CA SER A 330 -6.79 31.41 -22.48
C SER A 330 -5.65 31.71 -21.51
N GLN A 331 -5.96 31.95 -20.22
CA GLN A 331 -4.99 32.25 -19.18
C GLN A 331 -4.35 31.00 -18.56
N ILE A 332 -4.76 29.80 -18.96
CA ILE A 332 -4.36 28.52 -18.32
C ILE A 332 -2.84 28.37 -18.18
N SER A 333 -2.07 28.85 -19.13
CA SER A 333 -0.60 28.74 -19.11
C SER A 333 0.09 29.53 -18.01
N ASP A 334 -0.58 30.49 -17.38
CA ASP A 334 -0.10 31.22 -16.22
C ASP A 334 -0.26 30.39 -14.94
N TYR A 335 -1.25 29.50 -14.90
CA TYR A 335 -1.69 28.78 -13.71
C TYR A 335 -1.37 27.28 -13.73
N ALA A 336 -1.19 26.69 -14.93
CA ALA A 336 -1.06 25.26 -15.09
C ALA A 336 0.10 24.84 -16.00
N TRP A 337 0.73 23.72 -15.66
CA TRP A 337 1.53 22.92 -16.59
C TRP A 337 0.62 21.88 -17.23
N TRP A 338 0.48 21.90 -18.55
CA TRP A 338 -0.43 21.06 -19.32
C TRP A 338 0.16 20.69 -20.68
N GLY A 339 -0.50 19.86 -21.49
CA GLY A 339 0.05 19.30 -22.71
C GLY A 339 0.73 20.28 -23.67
N LYS A 340 0.28 21.55 -23.70
CA LYS A 340 0.86 22.54 -24.64
C LYS A 340 2.03 23.35 -24.08
N ASN A 341 2.36 23.27 -22.81
CA ASN A 341 3.43 24.08 -22.21
C ASN A 341 4.36 23.30 -21.25
N SER A 342 4.14 22.00 -21.08
CA SER A 342 4.85 21.14 -20.13
C SER A 342 6.14 20.52 -20.71
N ASP A 343 6.37 20.63 -22.02
CA ASP A 343 7.46 19.93 -22.70
C ASP A 343 7.40 18.39 -22.51
N PHE A 344 6.17 17.84 -22.59
CA PHE A 344 5.85 16.41 -22.45
C PHE A 344 6.34 15.76 -21.14
N LYS A 345 6.40 16.53 -20.05
CA LYS A 345 6.79 16.04 -18.73
C LYS A 345 6.24 16.94 -17.62
N TYR A 346 6.15 16.38 -16.41
CA TYR A 346 5.84 17.19 -15.24
C TYR A 346 6.97 18.18 -14.93
N GLN A 347 6.66 19.22 -14.17
CA GLN A 347 7.56 20.31 -13.86
C GLN A 347 7.76 20.43 -12.34
N LYS A 348 8.78 21.18 -11.90
CA LYS A 348 8.99 21.47 -10.49
C LYS A 348 7.74 22.12 -9.89
N VAL A 349 7.36 21.69 -8.69
CA VAL A 349 6.18 22.21 -8.00
C VAL A 349 6.28 23.71 -7.70
N GLY A 350 5.15 24.40 -7.63
CA GLY A 350 5.08 25.79 -7.22
C GLY A 350 5.66 26.81 -8.22
N LYS A 351 5.69 26.50 -9.51
CA LYS A 351 6.26 27.39 -10.56
C LYS A 351 5.22 28.18 -11.35
N LYS A 352 3.95 27.90 -11.16
CA LYS A 352 2.83 28.65 -11.75
C LYS A 352 2.18 29.56 -10.69
N LYS A 353 1.18 30.34 -11.07
CA LYS A 353 0.42 31.16 -10.14
C LYS A 353 -0.44 30.27 -9.22
N PRO A 354 -0.47 30.54 -7.90
CA PRO A 354 -1.33 29.79 -6.98
C PRO A 354 -2.80 30.20 -7.12
N ASN A 355 -3.68 29.40 -6.50
CA ASN A 355 -5.06 29.80 -6.33
C ASN A 355 -5.22 30.89 -5.22
N PRO A 356 -6.43 31.45 -5.00
CA PRO A 356 -6.65 32.50 -3.99
C PRO A 356 -6.23 32.14 -2.55
N TRP A 357 -6.15 30.84 -2.20
CA TRP A 357 -5.69 30.40 -0.87
C TRP A 357 -4.20 30.03 -0.83
N GLY A 358 -3.46 30.29 -1.91
CA GLY A 358 -2.01 30.08 -1.97
C GLY A 358 -1.58 28.65 -2.33
N LEU A 359 -2.52 27.78 -2.72
CA LEU A 359 -2.23 26.43 -3.18
C LEU A 359 -1.74 26.47 -4.64
N TYR A 360 -0.64 25.79 -4.93
CA TYR A 360 -0.05 25.67 -6.25
C TYR A 360 -0.45 24.36 -6.93
N ASP A 361 -0.39 24.38 -8.24
CA ASP A 361 -0.55 23.21 -9.10
C ASP A 361 -1.88 22.43 -8.87
N MET A 362 -2.92 23.14 -8.36
CA MET A 362 -4.28 22.57 -8.25
C MET A 362 -4.91 22.30 -9.61
N THR A 363 -4.29 22.76 -10.66
CA THR A 363 -4.67 22.58 -12.06
C THR A 363 -3.41 22.27 -12.85
N GLY A 364 -3.37 21.13 -13.53
CA GLY A 364 -2.21 20.66 -14.32
C GLY A 364 -1.10 20.06 -13.45
N ASN A 365 0.10 20.08 -13.96
CA ASN A 365 1.29 19.40 -13.45
C ASN A 365 1.04 17.90 -13.32
N VAL A 366 0.62 17.37 -12.15
CA VAL A 366 0.19 15.98 -12.05
C VAL A 366 -1.25 15.87 -11.58
N LEU A 367 -1.96 14.88 -12.10
CA LEU A 367 -3.27 14.46 -11.61
C LEU A 367 -3.12 13.97 -10.17
N GLU A 368 -4.07 14.27 -9.28
CA GLU A 368 -3.92 13.99 -7.85
C GLU A 368 -4.95 13.01 -7.33
N TRP A 369 -4.49 12.01 -6.59
CA TRP A 369 -5.35 11.09 -5.88
C TRP A 369 -6.24 11.79 -4.85
N CYS A 370 -7.55 11.49 -4.92
CA CYS A 370 -8.46 11.61 -3.79
C CYS A 370 -8.70 10.25 -3.14
N ILE A 371 -9.17 10.24 -1.89
CA ILE A 371 -9.38 8.98 -1.17
C ILE A 371 -10.64 8.24 -1.60
N ASP A 372 -11.53 8.90 -2.33
CA ASP A 372 -12.86 8.42 -2.71
C ASP A 372 -12.82 7.31 -3.76
N GLN A 373 -13.78 6.37 -3.61
CA GLN A 373 -14.21 5.52 -4.71
C GLN A 373 -14.90 6.38 -5.77
N TYR A 374 -14.50 6.24 -7.03
CA TYR A 374 -15.24 6.92 -8.10
C TYR A 374 -16.57 6.23 -8.37
N ASP A 375 -17.64 7.00 -8.31
CA ASP A 375 -18.99 6.66 -8.86
C ASP A 375 -19.48 7.86 -9.65
N ALA A 376 -19.79 7.67 -10.93
CA ALA A 376 -20.27 8.74 -11.80
C ALA A 376 -21.60 9.36 -11.32
N ASN A 377 -22.37 8.61 -10.52
CA ASN A 377 -23.66 9.05 -10.00
C ASN A 377 -23.62 9.44 -8.51
N PHE A 378 -22.44 9.54 -7.92
CA PHE A 378 -22.32 9.76 -6.47
C PHE A 378 -22.98 11.06 -6.02
N TYR A 379 -22.80 12.16 -6.75
CA TYR A 379 -23.36 13.46 -6.39
C TYR A 379 -24.89 13.46 -6.30
N GLY A 380 -25.58 12.63 -7.10
CA GLY A 380 -27.03 12.48 -7.03
C GLY A 380 -27.53 11.50 -5.95
N LYS A 381 -26.61 10.68 -5.38
CA LYS A 381 -26.92 9.68 -4.36
C LYS A 381 -26.46 10.06 -2.96
N GLN A 382 -25.78 11.18 -2.85
CA GLN A 382 -25.09 11.59 -1.62
C GLN A 382 -26.08 11.87 -0.49
N GLU A 383 -26.00 11.08 0.57
CA GLU A 383 -26.89 11.18 1.75
C GLU A 383 -26.44 12.29 2.72
N THR A 384 -25.15 12.61 2.77
CA THR A 384 -24.60 13.66 3.60
C THR A 384 -23.95 14.73 2.78
N THR A 385 -24.19 15.99 3.15
CA THR A 385 -23.52 17.16 2.55
C THR A 385 -22.42 17.73 3.43
N VAL A 386 -22.18 17.13 4.60
CA VAL A 386 -21.12 17.54 5.53
C VAL A 386 -19.96 16.56 5.43
N ASN A 387 -18.78 17.04 4.98
CA ASN A 387 -17.57 16.27 4.79
C ASN A 387 -17.83 14.95 4.04
N PRO A 388 -18.48 14.97 2.87
CA PRO A 388 -18.84 13.76 2.15
C PRO A 388 -17.60 12.99 1.74
N TRP A 389 -17.69 11.67 1.83
CA TRP A 389 -16.66 10.74 1.42
C TRP A 389 -17.28 9.42 0.94
N ASN A 390 -17.00 9.07 -0.31
CA ASN A 390 -17.34 7.78 -0.88
C ASN A 390 -16.26 6.77 -0.53
N VAL A 391 -16.43 6.03 0.56
CA VAL A 391 -15.42 5.08 1.05
C VAL A 391 -15.12 4.01 0.00
N ALA A 392 -13.86 3.87 -0.34
CA ALA A 392 -13.42 2.91 -1.33
C ALA A 392 -13.58 1.46 -0.84
N THR A 393 -14.26 0.64 -1.64
CA THR A 393 -14.50 -0.79 -1.38
C THR A 393 -13.87 -1.69 -2.45
N THR A 394 -13.44 -1.10 -3.55
CA THR A 394 -12.80 -1.78 -4.69
C THR A 394 -11.51 -1.07 -5.08
N PRO A 395 -10.51 -1.77 -5.68
CA PRO A 395 -9.25 -1.14 -6.11
C PRO A 395 -9.43 -0.18 -7.29
N TYR A 396 -10.52 -0.30 -8.02
CA TYR A 396 -10.88 0.53 -9.17
C TYR A 396 -12.39 0.67 -9.30
N PRO A 397 -12.88 1.83 -9.82
CA PRO A 397 -12.12 3.05 -10.04
C PRO A 397 -12.03 3.90 -8.75
N HIS A 398 -10.92 4.61 -8.57
CA HIS A 398 -10.77 5.67 -7.58
C HIS A 398 -10.79 7.04 -8.24
N VAL A 399 -11.09 8.09 -7.44
CA VAL A 399 -11.13 9.47 -7.94
C VAL A 399 -9.72 10.06 -8.04
N ALA A 400 -9.45 10.74 -9.15
CA ALA A 400 -8.32 11.63 -9.31
C ALA A 400 -8.76 12.98 -9.91
N ARG A 401 -8.07 14.07 -9.55
CA ARG A 401 -8.50 15.46 -9.84
C ARG A 401 -7.34 16.31 -10.35
N GLY A 402 -7.66 17.43 -11.01
CA GLY A 402 -6.72 18.49 -11.36
C GLY A 402 -6.25 18.52 -12.82
N GLY A 403 -6.35 17.42 -13.54
CA GLY A 403 -5.69 17.27 -14.85
C GLY A 403 -4.16 17.19 -14.71
N SER A 404 -3.43 17.14 -15.82
CA SER A 404 -2.00 16.88 -15.78
C SER A 404 -1.24 17.50 -16.95
N TRP A 405 0.09 17.37 -16.89
CA TRP A 405 1.03 17.75 -17.95
C TRP A 405 0.75 17.04 -19.30
N ASP A 406 0.08 15.90 -19.27
CA ASP A 406 -0.26 15.05 -20.43
C ASP A 406 -1.63 15.37 -21.04
N ASP A 407 -2.39 16.29 -20.47
CA ASP A 407 -3.73 16.64 -20.94
C ASP A 407 -3.70 17.84 -21.90
N ASP A 408 -4.10 17.63 -23.16
CA ASP A 408 -4.20 18.68 -24.19
C ASP A 408 -5.57 19.40 -24.19
N ASP A 409 -6.57 18.84 -23.53
CA ASP A 409 -7.91 19.38 -23.45
C ASP A 409 -8.10 20.17 -22.15
N VAL A 410 -8.24 21.50 -22.29
CA VAL A 410 -8.43 22.41 -21.15
C VAL A 410 -9.66 22.05 -20.29
N SER A 411 -10.65 21.38 -20.85
CA SER A 411 -11.85 20.97 -20.10
C SER A 411 -11.55 19.97 -18.98
N LYS A 412 -10.45 19.22 -19.09
CA LYS A 412 -9.99 18.28 -18.06
C LYS A 412 -9.31 18.95 -16.87
N LEU A 413 -8.96 20.24 -17.02
CA LEU A 413 -8.23 21.04 -16.03
C LEU A 413 -9.16 21.97 -15.24
N ARG A 414 -10.49 21.86 -15.41
CA ARG A 414 -11.48 22.65 -14.65
C ARG A 414 -11.52 22.18 -13.19
N SER A 415 -11.89 23.09 -12.30
CA SER A 415 -12.01 22.79 -10.86
C SER A 415 -12.95 21.62 -10.56
N SER A 416 -14.02 21.43 -11.38
CA SER A 416 -15.01 20.37 -11.24
C SER A 416 -14.68 19.08 -12.01
N ALA A 417 -13.66 19.08 -12.88
CA ALA A 417 -13.34 17.94 -13.72
C ALA A 417 -12.93 16.72 -12.88
N ARG A 418 -13.50 15.56 -13.20
CA ARG A 418 -13.27 14.27 -12.50
C ARG A 418 -12.58 13.29 -13.43
N ARG A 419 -11.70 12.44 -12.87
CA ARG A 419 -11.09 11.31 -13.60
C ARG A 419 -11.16 10.05 -12.78
N ALA A 420 -11.67 8.98 -13.39
CA ALA A 420 -11.70 7.65 -12.82
C ALA A 420 -10.38 6.93 -13.09
N SER A 421 -9.80 6.29 -12.09
CA SER A 421 -8.69 5.37 -12.28
C SER A 421 -9.16 4.07 -12.92
N ASN A 422 -8.25 3.33 -13.53
CA ASN A 422 -8.56 2.01 -14.04
C ASN A 422 -7.33 1.10 -14.07
N LYS A 423 -7.55 -0.21 -14.25
CA LYS A 423 -6.50 -1.23 -14.24
C LYS A 423 -5.48 -1.07 -15.38
N THR A 424 -5.79 -0.31 -16.44
CA THR A 424 -4.86 -0.10 -17.56
C THR A 424 -3.67 0.79 -17.16
N TRP A 425 -3.74 1.48 -16.02
CA TRP A 425 -2.64 2.31 -15.52
C TRP A 425 -1.41 1.52 -15.03
N LYS A 426 -1.47 0.18 -15.08
CA LYS A 426 -0.36 -0.73 -14.74
C LYS A 426 -0.22 -1.93 -15.71
N ILE A 427 -0.54 -1.73 -16.97
CA ILE A 427 -0.40 -2.79 -17.99
C ILE A 427 1.06 -3.23 -18.14
N GLN A 428 2.00 -2.27 -18.16
CA GLN A 428 3.41 -2.53 -18.37
C GLN A 428 4.15 -2.99 -17.09
N ASP A 429 3.47 -3.08 -15.95
CA ASP A 429 4.09 -3.64 -14.73
C ASP A 429 4.54 -5.08 -15.00
N PRO A 430 5.85 -5.39 -14.90
CA PRO A 430 6.36 -6.72 -15.19
C PRO A 430 6.09 -7.74 -14.09
N GLN A 431 5.61 -7.30 -12.91
CA GLN A 431 5.33 -8.21 -11.79
C GLN A 431 4.08 -9.05 -12.03
N LEU A 432 4.10 -10.30 -11.57
CA LEU A 432 2.96 -11.19 -11.51
C LEU A 432 2.88 -11.81 -10.10
N PRO A 433 1.85 -11.50 -9.31
CA PRO A 433 0.77 -10.52 -9.59
C PRO A 433 1.31 -9.10 -9.68
N LYS A 434 0.61 -8.24 -10.43
CA LYS A 434 1.00 -6.84 -10.60
C LYS A 434 1.12 -6.12 -9.26
N SER A 435 2.05 -5.19 -9.17
CA SER A 435 2.35 -4.45 -7.94
C SER A 435 1.13 -3.71 -7.39
N ILE A 436 0.93 -3.79 -6.07
CA ILE A 436 -0.06 -2.95 -5.36
C ILE A 436 0.49 -1.54 -5.09
N TRP A 437 1.74 -1.26 -5.44
CA TRP A 437 2.43 -0.02 -5.10
C TRP A 437 2.55 0.95 -6.27
N TYR A 438 2.60 0.45 -7.52
CA TYR A 438 2.95 1.26 -8.68
C TYR A 438 1.92 1.18 -9.80
N HIS A 439 1.75 2.29 -10.49
CA HIS A 439 1.01 2.45 -11.73
C HIS A 439 1.98 2.85 -12.85
N THR A 440 2.66 1.87 -13.45
CA THR A 440 3.73 2.08 -14.44
C THR A 440 3.30 2.89 -15.67
N ASP A 441 2.01 2.88 -16.00
CA ASP A 441 1.44 3.56 -17.15
C ASP A 441 0.75 4.89 -16.80
N ALA A 442 0.81 5.32 -15.52
CA ALA A 442 0.22 6.57 -15.07
C ALA A 442 1.29 7.58 -14.63
N GLN A 443 2.19 7.93 -15.53
CA GLN A 443 3.27 8.90 -15.29
C GLN A 443 2.79 10.33 -15.06
N PHE A 444 1.50 10.55 -15.25
CA PHE A 444 0.80 11.82 -15.05
C PHE A 444 0.14 11.94 -13.66
N LEU A 445 0.31 10.96 -12.78
CA LEU A 445 -0.46 10.79 -11.55
C LEU A 445 0.42 10.87 -10.32
N GLY A 446 0.10 11.79 -9.43
CA GLY A 446 0.70 12.00 -8.12
C GLY A 446 -0.35 12.18 -7.03
N PHE A 447 -0.04 12.94 -5.98
CA PHE A 447 -0.96 13.24 -4.89
C PHE A 447 -0.49 14.40 -4.03
N ARG A 448 -1.42 14.99 -3.26
CA ARG A 448 -1.12 15.87 -2.13
C ARG A 448 -1.74 15.34 -0.84
N ILE A 449 -1.31 15.89 0.30
CA ILE A 449 -1.77 15.46 1.61
C ILE A 449 -2.66 16.51 2.27
N VAL A 450 -3.55 16.04 3.14
CA VAL A 450 -4.31 16.90 4.04
C VAL A 450 -4.13 16.47 5.51
N ARG A 451 -4.31 17.42 6.41
CA ARG A 451 -4.37 17.24 7.85
C ARG A 451 -5.66 17.85 8.38
N PRO A 452 -6.68 17.06 8.71
CA PRO A 452 -7.90 17.57 9.35
C PRO A 452 -7.58 18.28 10.67
N LEU A 453 -8.34 19.31 10.99
CA LEU A 453 -8.22 19.99 12.28
C LEU A 453 -8.57 19.04 13.44
N LYS A 454 -9.65 18.26 13.28
CA LYS A 454 -10.06 17.23 14.25
C LYS A 454 -9.34 15.91 13.96
N THR A 455 -8.63 15.39 14.93
CA THR A 455 -8.00 14.09 14.86
C THR A 455 -9.07 12.99 14.79
N PRO A 456 -9.06 12.10 13.78
CA PRO A 456 -9.98 10.97 13.69
C PRO A 456 -9.73 9.91 14.77
N SER A 457 -10.74 9.06 15.02
CA SER A 457 -10.57 7.86 15.84
C SER A 457 -9.62 6.84 15.18
N PRO A 458 -9.07 5.87 15.95
CA PRO A 458 -8.24 4.80 15.38
C PRO A 458 -8.94 4.01 14.26
N GLN A 459 -10.26 3.80 14.39
CA GLN A 459 -11.06 3.09 13.38
C GLN A 459 -11.15 3.88 12.07
N GLU A 460 -11.44 5.18 12.17
CA GLU A 460 -11.45 6.08 11.02
C GLU A 460 -10.06 6.15 10.37
N MET A 461 -8.98 6.26 11.16
CA MET A 461 -7.60 6.23 10.64
C MET A 461 -7.31 4.95 9.87
N THR A 462 -7.74 3.80 10.41
CA THR A 462 -7.61 2.50 9.72
C THR A 462 -8.32 2.52 8.38
N THR A 463 -9.53 3.07 8.32
CA THR A 463 -10.29 3.20 7.08
C THR A 463 -9.62 4.13 6.09
N TYR A 464 -9.13 5.30 6.53
CA TYR A 464 -8.40 6.23 5.67
C TYR A 464 -7.14 5.64 5.05
N TRP A 465 -6.38 4.82 5.78
CA TRP A 465 -5.09 4.29 5.31
C TRP A 465 -5.17 2.94 4.60
N ASN A 466 -6.34 2.24 4.69
CA ASN A 466 -6.48 0.86 4.22
C ASN A 466 -7.71 0.59 3.34
N SER A 467 -8.51 1.61 2.98
CA SER A 467 -9.66 1.41 2.10
C SER A 467 -9.23 1.10 0.65
N GLY A 468 -9.99 0.28 -0.05
CA GLY A 468 -9.83 0.00 -1.48
C GLY A 468 -8.55 -0.74 -1.88
N VAL A 469 -7.93 -1.50 -0.98
CA VAL A 469 -6.69 -2.25 -1.26
C VAL A 469 -6.98 -3.58 -1.96
N GLU A 470 -6.19 -3.92 -2.98
CA GLU A 470 -6.39 -5.12 -3.81
C GLU A 470 -6.32 -6.46 -3.05
N LYS A 471 -5.62 -6.54 -1.90
CA LYS A 471 -5.34 -7.82 -1.23
C LYS A 471 -6.38 -8.26 -0.20
N ASP A 472 -7.14 -7.36 0.40
CA ASP A 472 -7.85 -7.66 1.65
C ASP A 472 -9.36 -7.81 1.51
N ASN A 473 -9.93 -7.63 0.32
CA ASN A 473 -11.35 -7.80 0.10
C ASN A 473 -11.64 -9.04 -0.77
N PRO A 474 -12.18 -10.13 -0.18
CA PRO A 474 -12.56 -11.33 -0.95
C PRO A 474 -13.61 -11.09 -2.05
N ALA A 475 -14.38 -9.99 -1.95
CA ALA A 475 -15.33 -9.60 -2.99
C ALA A 475 -14.63 -9.00 -4.22
N LEU A 476 -13.44 -8.40 -4.05
CA LEU A 476 -12.64 -7.83 -5.13
C LEU A 476 -12.01 -8.89 -6.04
N ASN A 477 -11.86 -10.10 -5.50
CA ASN A 477 -11.34 -11.25 -6.23
C ASN A 477 -12.41 -12.00 -7.03
N LYS A 478 -13.67 -11.53 -7.02
CA LYS A 478 -14.82 -12.16 -7.71
C LYS A 478 -15.29 -11.42 -8.96
N ALA A 479 -14.71 -10.25 -9.27
CA ALA A 479 -15.14 -9.42 -10.39
C ALA A 479 -14.13 -9.51 -11.54
N GLU A 480 -14.05 -10.67 -12.19
CA GLU A 480 -13.64 -10.85 -13.62
C GLU A 480 -14.48 -11.97 -14.24
#